data_de3d332cce48bef461afdd44bd906800
#
_entry.id   de3d332cce48bef461afdd44bd906800
#
_cell.length_a   1.000
_cell.length_b   1.000
_cell.length_c   1.000
_cell.angle_alpha   90.00
_cell.angle_beta   90.00
_cell.angle_gamma   90.00
#
_symmetry.space_group_name_H-M   'P 1'
#
loop_
_entity.id
_entity.type
_entity.pdbx_description
1 polymer ?
#
loop_
_entity_poly.entity_id
_entity_poly.type
_entity_poly.pdbx_seq_one_letter_code
_entity_poly.pdbx_strand_id
1 'polypeptide(L)' 'MPPSEAVQNTIAFLKMAAIELRRIAEQPSDVGTDVLRVAEKLEDEAADMERRGFGAR' A
#
# COMPACT_ATOMS: atom_id res chain seq x y z
N MET A 1 15.48 7.97 13.11
CA MET A 1 14.26 8.49 13.74
C MET A 1 13.04 7.84 13.11
N PRO A 2 12.12 7.34 13.91
CA PRO A 2 10.95 6.71 13.34
C PRO A 2 10.02 7.72 12.66
N PRO A 3 9.21 7.30 11.71
CA PRO A 3 8.27 8.20 11.09
C PRO A 3 7.22 8.67 12.09
N SER A 4 6.59 9.79 11.78
CA SER A 4 5.54 10.31 12.63
C SER A 4 4.37 9.35 12.69
N GLU A 5 3.52 9.53 13.68
CA GLU A 5 2.33 8.69 13.82
C GLU A 5 1.43 8.83 12.60
N ALA A 6 1.31 10.04 12.07
CA ALA A 6 0.48 10.25 10.88
C ALA A 6 1.03 9.46 9.68
N VAL A 7 2.35 9.45 9.51
CA VAL A 7 2.95 8.69 8.42
C VAL A 7 2.76 7.20 8.65
N GLN A 8 2.94 6.73 9.89
CA GLN A 8 2.73 5.32 10.20
C GLN A 8 1.30 4.88 9.91
N ASN A 9 0.32 5.74 10.25
CA ASN A 9 -1.07 5.42 10.00
C ASN A 9 -1.36 5.36 8.50
N THR A 10 -0.75 6.26 7.73
CA THR A 10 -0.94 6.25 6.28
C THR A 10 -0.34 4.99 5.68
N ILE A 11 0.85 4.59 6.13
CA ILE A 11 1.48 3.37 5.64
C ILE A 11 0.61 2.16 5.94
N ALA A 12 0.09 2.08 7.17
CA ALA A 12 -0.78 0.98 7.55
C ALA A 12 -2.05 0.95 6.69
N PHE A 13 -2.63 2.11 6.43
CA PHE A 13 -3.81 2.20 5.59
C PHE A 13 -3.52 1.69 4.18
N LEU A 14 -2.40 2.12 3.61
CA LEU A 14 -2.04 1.68 2.26
C LEU A 14 -1.84 0.17 2.20
N LYS A 15 -1.20 -0.40 3.21
CA LYS A 15 -0.97 -1.85 3.24
C LYS A 15 -2.28 -2.61 3.36
N MET A 16 -3.19 -2.13 4.19
CA MET A 16 -4.49 -2.78 4.36
C MET A 16 -5.33 -2.66 3.09
N ALA A 17 -5.28 -1.51 2.44
CA ALA A 17 -6.00 -1.32 1.19
C ALA A 17 -5.46 -2.27 0.11
N ALA A 18 -4.15 -2.47 0.07
CA ALA A 18 -3.55 -3.38 -0.90
C ALA A 18 -4.03 -4.82 -0.66
N ILE A 19 -4.12 -5.22 0.61
CA ILE A 19 -4.61 -6.56 0.94
C ILE A 19 -6.03 -6.75 0.46
N GLU A 20 -6.90 -5.76 0.72
CA GLU A 20 -8.28 -5.86 0.30
C GLU A 20 -8.41 -5.90 -1.22
N LEU A 21 -7.60 -5.10 -1.91
CA LEU A 21 -7.64 -5.10 -3.37
C LEU A 21 -7.17 -6.44 -3.94
N ARG A 22 -6.17 -7.08 -3.31
CA ARG A 22 -5.73 -8.40 -3.76
C ARG A 22 -6.83 -9.44 -3.59
N ARG A 23 -7.62 -9.34 -2.52
CA ARG A 23 -8.74 -10.24 -2.32
C ARG A 23 -9.79 -10.07 -3.40
N ILE A 24 -10.07 -8.80 -3.76
CA ILE A 24 -11.01 -8.52 -4.82
C ILE A 24 -10.49 -9.08 -6.14
N ALA A 25 -9.20 -8.94 -6.39
CA ALA A 25 -8.60 -9.41 -7.64
C ALA A 25 -8.66 -10.94 -7.77
N GLU A 26 -8.77 -11.66 -6.65
CA GLU A 26 -8.88 -13.13 -6.69
C GLU A 26 -10.25 -13.60 -7.17
N GLN A 27 -11.23 -12.72 -7.16
CA GLN A 27 -12.57 -13.09 -7.59
C GLN A 27 -12.67 -13.01 -9.12
N PRO A 28 -13.48 -13.88 -9.75
CA PRO A 28 -13.63 -13.80 -11.20
C PRO A 28 -14.21 -12.45 -11.59
N SER A 29 -13.44 -11.67 -12.33
CA SER A 29 -13.84 -10.32 -12.66
C SER A 29 -13.00 -9.82 -13.83
N ASP A 30 -13.62 -9.02 -14.67
CA ASP A 30 -12.92 -8.40 -15.79
C ASP A 30 -11.91 -7.36 -15.32
N VAL A 31 -12.07 -6.87 -14.11
CA VAL A 31 -11.20 -5.80 -13.61
C VAL A 31 -10.14 -6.32 -12.65
N GLY A 32 -10.03 -7.64 -12.49
CA GLY A 32 -9.08 -8.21 -11.53
C GLY A 32 -7.65 -7.77 -11.77
N THR A 33 -7.22 -7.75 -13.03
CA THR A 33 -5.87 -7.35 -13.37
C THR A 33 -5.62 -5.88 -13.02
N ASP A 34 -6.60 -5.03 -13.30
CA ASP A 34 -6.47 -3.61 -12.99
C ASP A 34 -6.43 -3.38 -11.49
N VAL A 35 -7.26 -4.10 -10.75
CA VAL A 35 -7.27 -4.00 -9.29
C VAL A 35 -5.93 -4.46 -8.72
N LEU A 36 -5.38 -5.54 -9.25
CA LEU A 36 -4.08 -6.03 -8.78
C LEU A 36 -2.99 -5.00 -9.04
N ARG A 37 -3.04 -4.34 -10.18
CA ARG A 37 -2.05 -3.30 -10.50
C ARG A 37 -2.13 -2.15 -9.50
N VAL A 38 -3.33 -1.76 -9.12
CA VAL A 38 -3.49 -0.70 -8.11
C VAL A 38 -2.95 -1.16 -6.77
N ALA A 39 -3.21 -2.42 -6.40
CA ALA A 39 -2.69 -2.96 -5.14
C ALA A 39 -1.17 -2.90 -5.12
N GLU A 40 -0.53 -3.25 -6.24
CA GLU A 40 0.92 -3.21 -6.31
C GLU A 40 1.45 -1.79 -6.18
N LYS A 41 0.75 -0.83 -6.76
CA LYS A 41 1.14 0.57 -6.62
C LYS A 41 1.03 1.04 -5.18
N LEU A 42 -0.02 0.63 -4.49
CA LEU A 42 -0.18 1.00 -3.08
C LEU A 42 0.93 0.41 -2.23
N GLU A 43 1.32 -0.84 -2.52
CA GLU A 43 2.41 -1.47 -1.81
C GLU A 43 3.73 -0.75 -2.05
N ASP A 44 3.96 -0.32 -3.30
CA ASP A 44 5.16 0.42 -3.64
C ASP A 44 5.20 1.76 -2.92
N GLU A 45 4.06 2.44 -2.87
CA GLU A 45 3.98 3.72 -2.17
C GLU A 45 4.22 3.55 -0.68
N ALA A 46 3.65 2.50 -0.10
CA ALA A 46 3.85 2.25 1.33
C ALA A 46 5.33 1.98 1.61
N ALA A 47 5.97 1.17 0.77
CA ALA A 47 7.39 0.87 0.93
C ALA A 47 8.24 2.13 0.80
N ASP A 48 7.88 2.98 -0.17
CA ASP A 48 8.61 4.22 -0.39
C ASP A 48 8.46 5.15 0.80
N MET A 49 7.26 5.24 1.35
CA MET A 49 7.04 6.08 2.55
C MET A 49 7.82 5.56 3.74
N GLU A 50 7.89 4.23 3.89
CA GLU A 50 8.67 3.65 4.98
C GLU A 50 10.15 4.02 4.86
N ARG A 51 10.69 3.92 3.65
CA ARG A 51 12.09 4.28 3.44
C ARG A 51 12.34 5.75 3.73
N ARG A 52 11.48 6.62 3.23
CA ARG A 52 11.65 8.05 3.44
C ARG A 52 11.41 8.45 4.88
N GLY A 53 10.47 7.79 5.53
CA GLY A 53 10.17 8.09 6.92
C GLY A 53 11.33 7.78 7.84
N PHE A 54 12.08 6.72 7.55
CA PHE A 54 13.24 6.36 8.37
C PHE A 54 14.51 7.06 7.93
N GLY A 55 14.63 7.39 6.66
CA GLY A 55 15.85 7.95 6.13
C GLY A 55 15.89 9.46 6.11
N ALA A 56 14.75 10.10 6.28
CA ALA A 56 14.71 11.54 6.16
C ALA A 56 15.33 12.19 7.37
N ARG A 57 16.06 12.61 7.38
CA ARG A 57 16.58 13.20 8.37
C ARG A 57 16.10 14.43 8.67
#